data_f5e9fd739ef9d9132d87373ea4f26041
#
_entry.id   f5e9fd739ef9d9132d87373ea4f26041
#
_cell.length_a   1.000
_cell.length_b   1.000
_cell.length_c   1.000
_cell.angle_alpha   90.00
_cell.angle_beta   90.00
_cell.angle_gamma   90.00
#
_symmetry.space_group_name_H-M   'P 1'
#
loop_
_entity.id
_entity.type
_entity.pdbx_description
1 polymer ?
#
loop_
_entity_poly.entity_id
_entity_poly.type
_entity_poly.pdbx_seq_one_letter_code
_entity_poly.pdbx_strand_id
1 'polypeptide(L)'
;MTNAMIIFNASMKLMKEGVIGTTGRKMVMETADGNKIEVMEPEAIHTFAAWKSLGYQVKRGEKNIAAITIWKAGKGKHEQIDEGDQDGEKSNIKMFLKTAFFFKESQCERIAG
;
A
#
# COMPACT_ATOMS: atom_id res chain seq x y z
N MET A 1 -12.25 0.13 -6.40
CA MET A 1 -10.94 0.78 -6.35
C MET A 1 -9.92 -0.24 -5.88
N THR A 2 -8.81 -0.34 -6.54
CA THR A 2 -7.79 -1.30 -6.17
C THR A 2 -6.90 -0.73 -5.07
N ASN A 3 -6.15 -1.61 -4.41
CA ASN A 3 -5.23 -1.16 -3.38
C ASN A 3 -4.19 -0.20 -3.98
N ALA A 4 -3.75 -0.48 -5.19
CA ALA A 4 -2.77 0.39 -5.82
C ALA A 4 -3.32 1.81 -5.95
N MET A 5 -4.58 1.95 -6.32
CA MET A 5 -5.17 3.26 -6.45
C MET A 5 -5.40 3.91 -5.09
N ILE A 6 -5.81 3.13 -4.10
CA ILE A 6 -6.01 3.66 -2.77
C ILE A 6 -4.70 4.19 -2.22
N ILE A 7 -3.65 3.39 -2.38
CA ILE A 7 -2.34 3.78 -1.86
C ILE A 7 -1.78 4.97 -2.65
N PHE A 8 -1.97 4.96 -3.96
CA PHE A 8 -1.47 6.06 -4.77
C PHE A 8 -2.17 7.38 -4.41
N ASN A 9 -3.49 7.35 -4.24
CA ASN A 9 -4.23 8.55 -3.86
C ASN A 9 -3.77 9.05 -2.50
N ALA A 10 -3.53 8.13 -1.57
CA ALA A 10 -3.03 8.51 -0.26
C ALA A 10 -1.63 9.10 -0.37
N SER A 11 -0.79 8.52 -1.24
CA SER A 11 0.56 9.02 -1.41
C SER A 11 0.55 10.45 -1.97
N MET A 12 -0.34 10.72 -2.92
CA MET A 12 -0.42 12.06 -3.49
C MET A 12 -0.82 13.06 -2.42
N LYS A 13 -1.74 12.68 -1.54
CA LYS A 13 -2.16 13.56 -0.49
C LYS A 13 -1.02 13.79 0.50
N LEU A 14 -0.31 12.72 0.87
CA LEU A 14 0.78 12.83 1.81
C LEU A 14 1.91 13.69 1.24
N MET A 15 2.16 13.56 -0.06
CA MET A 15 3.18 14.36 -0.71
C MET A 15 2.78 15.84 -0.68
N LYS A 16 1.50 16.11 -0.95
CA LYS A 16 1.03 17.46 -0.94
C LYS A 16 1.12 18.06 0.46
N GLU A 17 0.93 17.26 1.48
CA GLU A 17 1.00 17.73 2.85
C GLU A 17 2.43 17.78 3.39
N GLY A 18 3.38 17.34 2.58
CA GLY A 18 4.77 17.36 3.02
C GLY A 18 5.18 16.23 3.92
N VAL A 19 4.32 15.22 4.08
CA VAL A 19 4.66 14.08 4.92
C VAL A 19 5.66 13.18 4.23
N ILE A 20 5.56 13.05 2.91
CA ILE A 20 6.54 12.29 2.15
C ILE A 20 7.08 13.18 1.05
N GLY A 21 8.20 12.81 0.49
CA GLY A 21 8.80 13.60 -0.58
C GLY A 21 8.45 13.03 -1.93
N THR A 22 9.32 13.26 -2.89
CA THR A 22 9.13 12.75 -4.24
C THR A 22 10.36 11.95 -4.62
N THR A 23 10.24 11.17 -5.70
CA THR A 23 11.38 10.41 -6.18
C THR A 23 12.24 11.26 -7.10
N GLY A 24 11.78 12.44 -7.46
CA GLY A 24 12.50 13.26 -8.42
C GLY A 24 12.05 13.02 -9.84
N ARG A 25 11.18 12.04 -10.06
CA ARG A 25 10.70 11.74 -11.40
C ARG A 25 9.29 12.29 -11.57
N LYS A 26 8.92 12.51 -12.81
CA LYS A 26 7.58 12.97 -13.10
C LYS A 26 6.77 11.84 -13.68
N MET A 27 5.48 11.87 -13.46
CA MET A 27 4.60 10.87 -14.02
C MET A 27 3.39 11.55 -14.59
N VAL A 28 2.69 10.87 -15.47
CA VAL A 28 1.52 11.44 -16.11
C VAL A 28 0.28 10.79 -15.51
N MET A 29 -0.68 11.60 -15.13
CA MET A 29 -1.93 11.10 -14.60
C MET A 29 -3.05 11.56 -15.49
N GLU A 30 -4.10 10.76 -15.57
CA GLU A 30 -5.27 11.15 -16.32
C GLU A 30 -6.33 11.61 -15.34
N THR A 31 -6.88 12.77 -15.56
CA THR A 31 -7.89 13.30 -14.67
C THR A 31 -9.25 12.72 -15.04
N ALA A 32 -10.24 12.99 -14.21
CA ALA A 32 -11.56 12.43 -14.43
C ALA A 32 -12.19 12.88 -15.74
N ASP A 33 -11.80 14.05 -16.24
CA ASP A 33 -12.37 14.51 -17.50
C ASP A 33 -11.53 14.09 -18.69
N GLY A 34 -10.61 13.17 -18.51
CA GLY A 34 -9.86 12.64 -19.63
C GLY A 34 -8.61 13.40 -19.98
N ASN A 35 -8.32 14.48 -19.30
CA ASN A 35 -7.11 15.23 -19.57
C ASN A 35 -5.91 14.60 -18.87
N LYS A 36 -4.74 14.83 -19.40
CA LYS A 36 -3.54 14.32 -18.79
C LYS A 36 -2.74 15.45 -18.18
N ILE A 37 -2.24 15.21 -16.98
CA ILE A 37 -1.42 16.21 -16.31
C ILE A 37 -0.14 15.55 -15.83
N GLU A 38 0.90 16.34 -15.68
CA GLU A 38 2.16 15.84 -15.23
C GLU A 38 2.29 16.16 -13.76
N VAL A 39 2.65 15.19 -12.96
CA VAL A 39 2.82 15.40 -11.52
C VAL A 39 4.10 14.73 -11.09
N MET A 40 4.62 15.14 -9.96
CA MET A 40 5.81 14.49 -9.42
C MET A 40 5.41 13.15 -8.84
N GLU A 41 6.28 12.17 -8.98
CA GLU A 41 6.03 10.85 -8.45
C GLU A 41 6.28 10.89 -6.95
N PRO A 42 5.33 10.44 -6.13
CA PRO A 42 5.51 10.48 -4.68
C PRO A 42 6.52 9.44 -4.21
N GLU A 43 7.15 9.70 -3.10
CA GLU A 43 8.08 8.78 -2.49
C GLU A 43 7.34 7.46 -2.20
N ALA A 44 8.00 6.33 -2.38
CA ALA A 44 7.36 5.03 -2.18
C ALA A 44 6.99 4.82 -0.72
N ILE A 45 5.82 4.27 -0.48
CA ILE A 45 5.40 3.89 0.85
C ILE A 45 4.91 2.45 0.81
N HIS A 46 5.19 1.71 1.84
CA HIS A 46 4.78 0.32 1.94
C HIS A 46 4.58 -0.03 3.40
N THR A 47 3.91 -1.13 3.65
CA THR A 47 3.75 -1.62 5.02
C THR A 47 5.09 -2.21 5.49
N PHE A 48 5.20 -2.44 6.77
CA PHE A 48 6.42 -3.01 7.33
C PHE A 48 6.75 -4.33 6.64
N ALA A 49 5.76 -5.21 6.50
CA ALA A 49 5.98 -6.50 5.88
C ALA A 49 6.38 -6.37 4.41
N ALA A 50 5.78 -5.42 3.70
CA ALA A 50 6.11 -5.23 2.30
C ALA A 50 7.54 -4.72 2.15
N TRP A 51 7.97 -3.80 3.02
CA TRP A 51 9.34 -3.32 2.96
C TRP A 51 10.31 -4.47 3.21
N LYS A 52 9.97 -5.35 4.17
CA LYS A 52 10.84 -6.46 4.45
C LYS A 52 10.95 -7.39 3.25
N SER A 53 9.86 -7.62 2.55
CA SER A 53 9.89 -8.45 1.35
C SER A 53 10.76 -7.84 0.26
N LEU A 54 10.89 -6.53 0.25
CA LEU A 54 11.69 -5.86 -0.75
C LEU A 54 13.16 -5.76 -0.34
N GLY A 55 13.52 -6.30 0.82
CA GLY A 55 14.90 -6.26 1.26
C GLY A 55 15.24 -5.07 2.13
N TYR A 56 14.23 -4.46 2.73
CA TYR A 56 14.43 -3.30 3.58
C TYR A 56 13.83 -3.55 4.95
N GLN A 57 14.23 -2.76 5.91
CA GLN A 57 13.60 -2.81 7.21
C GLN A 57 13.42 -1.38 7.70
N VAL A 58 12.36 -1.16 8.45
CA VAL A 58 12.07 0.15 9.00
C VAL A 58 13.10 0.41 10.11
N LYS A 59 13.68 1.58 10.12
CA LYS A 59 14.67 1.92 11.12
C LYS A 59 14.06 1.92 12.50
N ARG A 60 14.87 1.56 13.48
CA ARG A 60 14.40 1.49 14.84
C ARG A 60 13.91 2.85 15.30
N GLY A 61 12.78 2.90 15.95
CA GLY A 61 12.24 4.14 16.46
C GLY A 61 11.35 4.90 15.51
N GLU A 62 11.27 4.45 14.25
CA GLU A 62 10.42 5.14 13.30
C GLU A 62 8.98 4.72 13.46
N LYS A 63 8.07 5.65 13.26
CA LYS A 63 6.66 5.37 13.36
C LYS A 63 6.02 5.49 12.00
N ASN A 64 4.91 4.81 11.81
CA ASN A 64 4.24 4.86 10.52
C ASN A 64 3.83 6.29 10.21
N ILE A 65 3.84 6.62 8.92
CA ILE A 65 3.48 7.96 8.51
C ILE A 65 2.01 8.03 8.13
N ALA A 66 1.36 6.91 7.99
CA ALA A 66 -0.05 6.89 7.62
C ALA A 66 -0.69 5.55 7.94
N ALA A 67 -1.96 5.59 8.26
CA ALA A 67 -2.74 4.38 8.44
C ALA A 67 -3.77 4.42 7.31
N ILE A 68 -3.72 3.47 6.41
CA ILE A 68 -4.55 3.47 5.23
C ILE A 68 -5.35 2.19 5.20
N THR A 69 -6.65 2.29 4.96
CA THR A 69 -7.51 1.12 4.90
C THR A 69 -7.46 0.56 3.49
N ILE A 70 -7.07 -0.68 3.37
CA ILE A 70 -6.94 -1.32 2.08
C ILE A 70 -7.67 -2.65 2.11
N TRP A 71 -7.81 -3.25 0.95
CA TRP A 71 -8.44 -4.56 0.82
C TRP A 71 -7.42 -5.65 1.08
N LYS A 72 -7.79 -6.65 1.84
CA LYS A 72 -6.93 -7.79 2.10
C LYS A 72 -7.70 -9.05 1.81
N ALA A 73 -7.05 -10.02 1.22
CA ALA A 73 -7.64 -11.31 0.98
C ALA A 73 -7.40 -12.12 2.24
N GLY A 74 -8.45 -12.66 2.79
CA GLY A 74 -8.26 -13.39 4.03
C GLY A 74 -8.79 -14.76 3.96
N LYS A 75 -7.99 -15.69 4.34
CA LYS A 75 -8.49 -16.96 4.49
C LYS A 75 -8.51 -17.11 5.89
N GLY A 76 -7.89 -16.53 6.60
CA GLY A 76 -7.93 -16.58 7.98
C GLY A 76 -8.27 -17.85 8.58
N LYS A 77 -8.36 -17.90 9.78
CA LYS A 77 -8.65 -19.05 10.38
C LYS A 77 -9.97 -19.45 10.15
N HIS A 78 -10.79 -18.67 9.90
CA HIS A 78 -12.08 -19.20 9.80
C HIS A 78 -12.35 -19.65 8.51
N GLU A 79 -11.57 -19.45 7.74
CA GLU A 79 -11.84 -19.79 6.51
C GLU A 79 -12.03 -21.14 6.42
N GLN A 80 -11.57 -21.79 7.14
CA GLN A 80 -11.65 -23.13 7.04
C GLN A 80 -13.03 -23.44 7.04
N ILE A 81 -13.70 -22.71 7.50
CA ILE A 81 -14.99 -23.02 7.51
C ILE A 81 -15.54 -23.17 6.26
N ASP A 82 -15.24 -22.55 5.50
CA ASP A 82 -15.85 -22.58 4.31
C ASP A 82 -15.69 -23.65 3.61
N GLU A 83 -15.06 -24.29 3.97
CA GLU A 83 -14.89 -25.35 3.29
C GLU A 83 -16.10 -25.72 2.82
N GLY A 84 -16.93 -25.41 3.40
CA GLY A 84 -18.09 -25.92 3.00
C GLY A 84 -18.39 -25.39 1.69
N ASP A 85 -17.97 -24.39 1.40
CA ASP A 85 -18.38 -23.86 0.25
C ASP A 85 -17.61 -24.21 -0.77
N GLN A 86 -17.01 -25.02 -0.66
CA GLN A 86 -16.28 -25.41 -1.63
C GLN A 86 -16.75 -25.18 -2.91
N ASP A 87 -17.74 -25.25 -3.07
CA ASP A 87 -18.23 -25.07 -4.32
C ASP A 87 -17.72 -23.82 -4.77
N GLY A 88 -17.59 -23.07 -4.01
CA GLY A 88 -17.16 -21.90 -4.50
C GLY A 88 -15.81 -21.93 -4.36
N GLU A 89 -15.26 -22.83 -4.72
CA GLU A 89 -13.94 -22.84 -4.68
C GLU A 89 -13.44 -21.56 -4.99
N LYS A 90 -13.79 -20.94 -5.93
CA LYS A 90 -13.24 -19.75 -6.23
C LYS A 90 -13.62 -18.79 -5.23
N SER A 91 -14.63 -18.95 -4.58
CA SER A 91 -14.99 -17.95 -3.68
C SER A 91 -14.46 -18.19 -2.36
N ASN A 92 -13.60 -19.06 -2.16
CA ASN A 92 -13.06 -19.20 -0.88
C ASN A 92 -12.31 -18.01 -0.43
N ILE A 93 -11.82 -17.19 -1.29
CA ILE A 93 -11.08 -16.03 -0.87
C ILE A 93 -12.02 -14.89 -0.69
N LYS A 94 -12.09 -14.34 0.48
CA LYS A 94 -12.91 -13.20 0.74
C LYS A 94 -12.07 -11.99 0.91
N MET A 95 -12.55 -10.87 0.41
CA MET A 95 -11.83 -9.61 0.55
C MET A 95 -12.47 -8.84 1.68
N PHE A 96 -11.66 -8.24 2.52
CA PHE A 96 -12.18 -7.42 3.60
C PHE A 96 -11.26 -6.22 3.77
N LEU A 97 -11.79 -5.16 4.35
CA LEU A 97 -11.02 -3.94 4.54
C LEU A 97 -10.23 -4.04 5.83
N LYS A 98 -9.00 -3.64 5.79
CA LYS A 98 -8.17 -3.66 6.97
C LYS A 98 -7.27 -2.45 6.95
N THR A 99 -7.05 -1.83 8.09
CA THR A 99 -6.15 -0.70 8.18
C THR A 99 -4.73 -1.20 8.25
N ALA A 100 -3.89 -0.67 7.41
CA ALA A 100 -2.49 -1.04 7.38
C ALA A 100 -1.66 0.20 7.66
N PHE A 101 -0.50 0.01 8.27
CA PHE A 101 0.36 1.12 8.63
C PHE A 101 1.50 1.19 7.63
N PHE A 102 1.74 2.35 7.10
CA PHE A 102 2.70 2.55 6.03
C PHE A 102 3.90 3.37 6.48
N PHE A 103 5.03 3.06 5.89
CA PHE A 103 6.28 3.77 6.17
C PHE A 103 6.86 4.24 4.85
N LYS A 104 7.54 5.36 4.86
CA LYS A 104 8.12 5.88 3.63
C LYS A 104 9.55 5.38 3.48
N GLU A 105 10.06 5.46 2.28
CA GLU A 105 11.36 4.91 1.97
C GLU A 105 12.47 5.50 2.84
N SER A 106 12.39 6.78 3.13
CA SER A 106 13.44 7.40 3.93
C SER A 106 13.44 6.93 5.37
N GLN A 107 12.42 6.19 5.81
CA GLN A 107 12.41 5.61 7.14
C GLN A 107 13.01 4.21 7.15
N CYS A 108 13.45 3.73 6.01
CA CYS A 108 13.91 2.35 5.91
C CYS A 108 15.37 2.28 5.53
N GLU A 109 15.99 1.14 5.79
CA GLU A 109 17.36 0.90 5.40
C GLU A 109 17.44 -0.49 4.83
N ARG A 110 18.41 -0.74 3.98
CA ARG A 110 18.53 -2.05 3.38
C ARG A 110 18.99 -3.05 4.42
N ILE A 111 18.43 -4.25 4.34
CA ILE A 111 18.83 -5.30 5.26
C ILE A 111 20.16 -5.82 4.78
N ALA A 112 21.14 -5.80 5.67
CA ALA A 112 22.46 -6.24 5.32
C ALA A 112 22.53 -7.75 5.34
N GLY A 113 23.33 -8.29 4.56
CA GLY A 113 23.55 -9.69 4.62
C GLY A 113 22.92 -10.52 3.62
#